data_adffa050fc8f8a19c99da72c8b48545e
#
_entry.id   adffa050fc8f8a19c99da72c8b48545e
#
_cell.length_a   1.000
_cell.length_b   1.000
_cell.length_c   1.000
_cell.angle_alpha   90.00
_cell.angle_beta   90.00
_cell.angle_gamma   90.00
#
_symmetry.space_group_name_H-M   'P 1'
#
loop_
_entity.id
_entity.type
_entity.pdbx_description
1 polymer ?
#
loop_
_entity_poly.entity_id
_entity_poly.type
_entity_poly.pdbx_seq_one_letter_code
_entity_poly.pdbx_strand_id
1 'polypeptide(L)'
;MKQYLEKRGIYITWSQLVTRIIFDLVGFLLALLPAGLTLYLTDVWITSGTHMPTSWILGIIVCVFLIHFYQFYFVNYNSQMNADRMAGNYRQHLAQKILSSSIPAYESQNKARIQNMANDVSAIYTVSSYLVTVPANLVKVIIIIGLLLFYASPSVALTAIILIPLYMVPSFLNKSELERLVAKEREAGDLWFQEFDVILNGKVSITLNKVENYMQNRYNEALKSYLDARNRQHFLLLIVQEFPLFVTTLAPLLILIIGGNQVVLQNMTIGQLLFSIQIIAYLFNPLSEISQLHAQIISQKPSFDRVADFLAMPDQQKNTETVAPPKIEAHNIDLMRSESESLFHVNDFTVHGKGLVLIHGENGCGKSSLFNIISGVFAQDAKHLRFNENGRFNCDKSKPSYLFYPNFIFPGTVRENIVCGRKISNTQYQELETVLQLPPADKQVTIKPENLSLGEKQKIYLARTFLGNSSCILLDEPGSNLDEKTEHSLIHYLLKLKEKKLILVISHNAYYDAVADKTYEIRKGMMHQVQSH
;
A
#
# COMPACT_ATOMS: atom_id res chain seq x y z
N MET A 1 11.23 -5.73 18.05
CA MET A 1 11.03 -5.62 16.61
C MET A 1 10.19 -6.77 16.05
N LYS A 2 10.59 -8.05 16.17
CA LYS A 2 9.81 -9.19 15.64
C LYS A 2 8.37 -9.21 16.16
N GLN A 3 8.14 -9.12 17.47
CA GLN A 3 6.81 -9.04 18.06
C GLN A 3 5.99 -7.84 17.56
N TYR A 4 6.66 -6.72 17.28
CA TYR A 4 6.04 -5.53 16.71
C TYR A 4 5.56 -5.78 15.28
N LEU A 5 6.35 -6.51 14.47
CA LEU A 5 5.98 -6.92 13.11
C LEU A 5 4.84 -7.94 13.12
N GLU A 6 4.92 -8.96 13.98
CA GLU A 6 3.88 -10.00 14.09
C GLU A 6 2.52 -9.44 14.53
N LYS A 7 2.49 -8.48 15.48
CA LYS A 7 1.26 -7.77 15.88
C LYS A 7 0.59 -7.01 14.71
N ARG A 8 1.37 -6.68 13.68
CA ARG A 8 0.92 -5.98 12.48
C ARG A 8 0.76 -6.91 11.26
N GLY A 9 0.68 -8.23 11.48
CA GLY A 9 0.44 -9.22 10.42
C GLY A 9 1.65 -9.50 9.53
N ILE A 10 2.86 -9.15 9.98
CA ILE A 10 4.10 -9.36 9.23
C ILE A 10 4.85 -10.54 9.83
N TYR A 11 4.86 -11.66 9.11
CA TYR A 11 5.47 -12.91 9.57
C TYR A 11 6.81 -13.16 8.89
N ILE A 12 7.86 -13.35 9.70
CA ILE A 12 9.21 -13.69 9.25
C ILE A 12 9.64 -14.95 9.99
N THR A 13 10.01 -16.00 9.25
CA THR A 13 10.47 -17.26 9.84
C THR A 13 11.89 -17.14 10.38
N TRP A 14 12.16 -17.75 11.55
CA TRP A 14 13.49 -17.77 12.15
C TRP A 14 14.52 -18.42 11.23
N SER A 15 14.16 -19.49 10.52
CA SER A 15 15.08 -20.16 9.60
C SER A 15 15.59 -19.23 8.49
N GLN A 16 14.72 -18.41 7.91
CA GLN A 16 15.09 -17.43 6.89
C GLN A 16 16.04 -16.35 7.44
N LEU A 17 15.80 -15.86 8.67
CA LEU A 17 16.66 -14.89 9.32
C LEU A 17 18.05 -15.48 9.58
N VAL A 18 18.11 -16.66 10.20
CA VAL A 18 19.38 -17.33 10.55
C VAL A 18 20.18 -17.68 9.29
N THR A 19 19.53 -18.22 8.26
CA THR A 19 20.20 -18.56 7.00
C THR A 19 20.83 -17.33 6.34
N ARG A 20 20.15 -16.19 6.34
CA ARG A 20 20.69 -14.94 5.79
C ARG A 20 21.88 -14.43 6.61
N ILE A 21 21.81 -14.47 7.94
CA ILE A 21 22.93 -14.08 8.81
C ILE A 21 24.15 -14.98 8.54
N ILE A 22 23.95 -16.29 8.39
CA ILE A 22 25.05 -17.22 8.10
C ILE A 22 25.69 -16.92 6.75
N PHE A 23 24.90 -16.75 5.67
CA PHE A 23 25.44 -16.42 4.35
C PHE A 23 26.22 -15.10 4.34
N ASP A 24 25.70 -14.08 5.05
CA ASP A 24 26.35 -12.78 5.16
C ASP A 24 27.67 -12.86 5.95
N LEU A 25 27.68 -13.60 7.08
CA LEU A 25 28.91 -13.81 7.87
C LEU A 25 29.96 -14.64 7.13
N VAL A 26 29.54 -15.69 6.42
CA VAL A 26 30.48 -16.50 5.59
C VAL A 26 31.06 -15.63 4.48
N GLY A 27 30.25 -14.84 3.78
CA GLY A 27 30.72 -13.90 2.76
C GLY A 27 31.70 -12.87 3.32
N PHE A 28 31.44 -12.37 4.52
CA PHE A 28 32.34 -11.47 5.21
C PHE A 28 33.69 -12.12 5.59
N LEU A 29 33.67 -13.32 6.15
CA LEU A 29 34.91 -14.06 6.48
C LEU A 29 35.75 -14.34 5.24
N LEU A 30 35.10 -14.72 4.13
CA LEU A 30 35.77 -14.89 2.85
C LEU A 30 36.40 -13.58 2.33
N ALA A 31 35.75 -12.45 2.55
CA ALA A 31 36.26 -11.13 2.15
C ALA A 31 37.52 -10.71 2.93
N LEU A 32 37.77 -11.29 4.11
CA LEU A 32 38.97 -11.01 4.92
C LEU A 32 40.20 -11.84 4.47
N LEU A 33 40.00 -12.89 3.66
CA LEU A 33 41.13 -13.76 3.21
C LEU A 33 42.23 -12.98 2.47
N PRO A 34 41.97 -11.99 1.60
CA PRO A 34 43.04 -11.21 0.98
C PRO A 34 43.93 -10.46 1.98
N ALA A 35 43.37 -9.96 3.10
CA ALA A 35 44.17 -9.31 4.15
C ALA A 35 45.08 -10.31 4.86
N GLY A 36 44.56 -11.50 5.21
CA GLY A 36 45.38 -12.60 5.77
C GLY A 36 46.47 -13.06 4.80
N LEU A 37 46.15 -13.12 3.49
CA LEU A 37 47.14 -13.47 2.47
C LEU A 37 48.24 -12.40 2.38
N THR A 38 47.92 -11.11 2.51
CA THR A 38 48.91 -10.03 2.52
C THR A 38 49.89 -10.20 3.69
N LEU A 39 49.37 -10.50 4.88
CA LEU A 39 50.20 -10.79 6.07
C LEU A 39 51.17 -11.95 5.80
N TYR A 40 50.67 -13.07 5.27
CA TYR A 40 51.50 -14.24 4.95
C TYR A 40 52.54 -13.91 3.88
N LEU A 41 52.19 -13.24 2.83
CA LEU A 41 53.10 -12.90 1.73
C LEU A 41 54.22 -11.96 2.18
N THR A 42 53.93 -11.00 3.03
CA THR A 42 54.94 -10.03 3.49
C THR A 42 55.87 -10.60 4.57
N ASP A 43 55.34 -11.30 5.58
CA ASP A 43 56.11 -11.73 6.72
C ASP A 43 56.75 -13.12 6.57
N VAL A 44 56.23 -13.98 5.69
CA VAL A 44 56.72 -15.32 5.49
C VAL A 44 57.41 -15.48 4.14
N TRP A 45 56.69 -15.18 3.05
CA TRP A 45 57.21 -15.46 1.71
C TRP A 45 58.31 -14.49 1.28
N ILE A 46 58.11 -13.17 1.40
CA ILE A 46 59.17 -12.19 1.02
C ILE A 46 60.43 -12.39 1.83
N THR A 47 60.29 -12.68 3.12
CA THR A 47 61.44 -12.93 4.02
C THR A 47 62.16 -14.24 3.70
N SER A 48 61.51 -15.26 3.11
CA SER A 48 62.12 -16.51 2.69
C SER A 48 63.04 -16.40 1.47
N GLY A 49 62.95 -15.30 0.71
CA GLY A 49 63.74 -15.06 -0.51
C GLY A 49 63.50 -16.02 -1.67
N THR A 50 62.40 -16.81 -1.62
CA THR A 50 62.05 -17.81 -2.66
C THR A 50 61.18 -17.22 -3.73
N HIS A 51 61.32 -17.66 -5.00
CA HIS A 51 60.46 -17.23 -6.07
C HIS A 51 59.08 -17.88 -5.95
N MET A 52 58.02 -17.08 -6.12
CA MET A 52 56.65 -17.58 -6.13
C MET A 52 56.35 -18.29 -7.47
N PRO A 53 55.89 -19.55 -7.44
CA PRO A 53 55.46 -20.22 -8.67
C PRO A 53 54.27 -19.50 -9.33
N THR A 54 54.31 -19.42 -10.67
CA THR A 54 53.19 -18.78 -11.46
C THR A 54 51.83 -19.44 -11.19
N SER A 55 51.79 -20.73 -10.85
CA SER A 55 50.60 -21.47 -10.45
C SER A 55 49.91 -20.87 -9.21
N TRP A 56 50.66 -20.31 -8.26
CA TRP A 56 50.11 -19.66 -7.07
C TRP A 56 49.42 -18.35 -7.40
N ILE A 57 49.97 -17.59 -8.37
CA ILE A 57 49.33 -16.36 -8.86
C ILE A 57 47.96 -16.66 -9.47
N LEU A 58 47.89 -17.71 -10.33
CA LEU A 58 46.62 -18.17 -10.90
C LEU A 58 45.64 -18.64 -9.83
N GLY A 59 46.14 -19.40 -8.82
CA GLY A 59 45.31 -19.84 -7.68
C GLY A 59 44.69 -18.67 -6.89
N ILE A 60 45.49 -17.63 -6.63
CA ILE A 60 45.01 -16.42 -5.93
C ILE A 60 43.93 -15.72 -6.77
N ILE A 61 44.13 -15.54 -8.07
CA ILE A 61 43.16 -14.92 -8.96
C ILE A 61 41.84 -15.70 -8.95
N VAL A 62 41.88 -17.02 -9.08
CA VAL A 62 40.69 -17.88 -9.03
C VAL A 62 40.00 -17.79 -7.67
N CYS A 63 40.76 -17.79 -6.59
CA CYS A 63 40.20 -17.67 -5.22
C CYS A 63 39.46 -16.33 -5.05
N VAL A 64 40.09 -15.22 -5.44
CA VAL A 64 39.46 -13.89 -5.37
C VAL A 64 38.18 -13.84 -6.24
N PHE A 65 38.21 -14.43 -7.43
CA PHE A 65 37.02 -14.52 -8.28
C PHE A 65 35.88 -15.31 -7.59
N LEU A 66 36.20 -16.47 -6.99
CA LEU A 66 35.20 -17.29 -6.28
C LEU A 66 34.60 -16.56 -5.07
N ILE A 67 35.41 -15.78 -4.33
CA ILE A 67 34.94 -14.94 -3.23
C ILE A 67 33.95 -13.90 -3.74
N HIS A 68 34.30 -13.18 -4.80
CA HIS A 68 33.40 -12.20 -5.39
C HIS A 68 32.14 -12.82 -5.99
N PHE A 69 32.25 -14.00 -6.62
CA PHE A 69 31.09 -14.75 -7.11
C PHE A 69 30.16 -15.18 -5.97
N TYR A 70 30.73 -15.65 -4.84
CA TYR A 70 29.95 -15.98 -3.65
C TYR A 70 29.19 -14.74 -3.13
N GLN A 71 29.87 -13.61 -2.98
CA GLN A 71 29.22 -12.36 -2.53
C GLN A 71 28.13 -11.90 -3.50
N PHE A 72 28.40 -11.93 -4.81
CA PHE A 72 27.42 -11.56 -5.81
C PHE A 72 26.18 -12.46 -5.74
N TYR A 73 26.34 -13.77 -5.77
CA TYR A 73 25.23 -14.71 -5.90
C TYR A 73 24.52 -14.97 -4.56
N PHE A 74 25.26 -15.36 -3.54
CA PHE A 74 24.65 -15.80 -2.27
C PHE A 74 24.27 -14.64 -1.35
N VAL A 75 25.02 -13.56 -1.33
CA VAL A 75 24.73 -12.42 -0.45
C VAL A 75 23.82 -11.41 -1.17
N ASN A 76 24.27 -10.84 -2.30
CA ASN A 76 23.55 -9.74 -2.94
C ASN A 76 22.34 -10.20 -3.74
N TYR A 77 22.51 -11.15 -4.69
CA TYR A 77 21.42 -11.59 -5.56
C TYR A 77 20.30 -12.28 -4.78
N ASN A 78 20.61 -13.22 -3.89
CA ASN A 78 19.60 -13.86 -3.04
C ASN A 78 18.90 -12.87 -2.10
N SER A 79 19.61 -11.86 -1.58
CA SER A 79 19.01 -10.83 -0.76
C SER A 79 17.97 -10.02 -1.55
N GLN A 80 18.32 -9.61 -2.76
CA GLN A 80 17.42 -8.86 -3.64
C GLN A 80 16.21 -9.71 -4.06
N MET A 81 16.42 -10.95 -4.48
CA MET A 81 15.33 -11.86 -4.83
C MET A 81 14.35 -12.11 -3.68
N ASN A 82 14.86 -12.22 -2.46
CA ASN A 82 14.01 -12.36 -1.27
C ASN A 82 13.25 -11.07 -0.95
N ALA A 83 13.85 -9.89 -1.20
CA ALA A 83 13.18 -8.60 -1.09
C ALA A 83 11.99 -8.50 -2.05
N ASP A 84 12.22 -8.85 -3.32
CA ASP A 84 11.21 -8.77 -4.36
C ASP A 84 10.06 -9.77 -4.14
N ARG A 85 10.38 -11.00 -3.71
CA ARG A 85 9.37 -12.00 -3.31
C ARG A 85 8.54 -11.52 -2.13
N MET A 86 9.18 -10.96 -1.11
CA MET A 86 8.49 -10.42 0.06
C MET A 86 7.57 -9.25 -0.33
N ALA A 87 8.07 -8.31 -1.12
CA ALA A 87 7.26 -7.20 -1.63
C ALA A 87 6.08 -7.69 -2.49
N GLY A 88 6.30 -8.71 -3.34
CA GLY A 88 5.26 -9.34 -4.14
C GLY A 88 4.15 -9.94 -3.28
N ASN A 89 4.51 -10.72 -2.26
CA ASN A 89 3.56 -11.31 -1.32
C ASN A 89 2.72 -10.24 -0.60
N TYR A 90 3.36 -9.17 -0.13
CA TYR A 90 2.62 -8.10 0.56
C TYR A 90 1.75 -7.27 -0.38
N ARG A 91 2.14 -7.08 -1.64
CA ARG A 91 1.25 -6.47 -2.66
C ARG A 91 0.01 -7.34 -2.90
N GLN A 92 0.18 -8.65 -2.95
CA GLN A 92 -0.94 -9.59 -3.04
C GLN A 92 -1.85 -9.51 -1.79
N HIS A 93 -1.26 -9.51 -0.59
CA HIS A 93 -2.01 -9.34 0.66
C HIS A 93 -2.74 -7.99 0.72
N LEU A 94 -2.11 -6.91 0.26
CA LEU A 94 -2.73 -5.59 0.19
C LEU A 94 -3.95 -5.61 -0.74
N ALA A 95 -3.82 -6.20 -1.94
CA ALA A 95 -4.94 -6.33 -2.87
C ALA A 95 -6.09 -7.18 -2.27
N GLN A 96 -5.77 -8.31 -1.64
CA GLN A 96 -6.76 -9.13 -0.94
C GLN A 96 -7.43 -8.35 0.18
N LYS A 97 -6.66 -7.56 0.95
CA LYS A 97 -7.19 -6.74 2.05
C LYS A 97 -8.12 -5.63 1.57
N ILE A 98 -7.78 -4.96 0.45
CA ILE A 98 -8.68 -3.98 -0.18
C ILE A 98 -10.02 -4.64 -0.53
N LEU A 99 -9.98 -5.85 -1.10
CA LEU A 99 -11.18 -6.58 -1.50
C LEU A 99 -11.98 -7.15 -0.31
N SER A 100 -11.32 -7.47 0.81
CA SER A 100 -11.96 -8.05 2.00
C SER A 100 -12.34 -7.03 3.07
N SER A 101 -11.84 -5.80 3.00
CA SER A 101 -12.15 -4.75 3.97
C SER A 101 -13.62 -4.34 3.88
N SER A 102 -14.19 -3.89 4.99
CA SER A 102 -15.55 -3.34 4.99
C SER A 102 -15.59 -2.02 4.20
N ILE A 103 -16.68 -1.79 3.45
CA ILE A 103 -16.82 -0.58 2.63
C ILE A 103 -16.67 0.70 3.46
N PRO A 104 -17.29 0.84 4.64
CA PRO A 104 -17.10 2.04 5.47
C PRO A 104 -15.64 2.25 5.91
N ALA A 105 -14.91 1.19 6.24
CA ALA A 105 -13.50 1.29 6.61
C ALA A 105 -12.63 1.71 5.41
N TYR A 106 -12.95 1.25 4.20
CA TYR A 106 -12.29 1.66 2.98
C TYR A 106 -12.59 3.11 2.61
N GLU A 107 -13.86 3.54 2.63
CA GLU A 107 -14.28 4.91 2.29
C GLU A 107 -13.77 5.97 3.29
N SER A 108 -13.49 5.57 4.53
CA SER A 108 -12.84 6.46 5.51
C SER A 108 -11.40 6.80 5.15
N GLN A 109 -10.79 6.09 4.19
CA GLN A 109 -9.41 6.31 3.74
C GLN A 109 -9.35 7.20 2.51
N ASN A 110 -8.30 8.00 2.42
CA ASN A 110 -8.01 8.78 1.22
C ASN A 110 -7.53 7.84 0.08
N LYS A 111 -8.20 7.87 -1.08
CA LYS A 111 -7.88 7.02 -2.25
C LYS A 111 -6.44 7.18 -2.74
N ALA A 112 -5.93 8.42 -2.78
CA ALA A 112 -4.53 8.68 -3.14
C ALA A 112 -3.56 8.00 -2.15
N ARG A 113 -3.93 7.96 -0.86
CA ARG A 113 -3.17 7.27 0.18
C ARG A 113 -3.09 5.76 -0.04
N ILE A 114 -4.20 5.14 -0.48
CA ILE A 114 -4.24 3.70 -0.82
C ILE A 114 -3.39 3.40 -2.06
N GLN A 115 -3.45 4.24 -3.09
CA GLN A 115 -2.60 4.08 -4.28
C GLN A 115 -1.11 4.10 -3.93
N ASN A 116 -0.69 5.02 -3.07
CA ASN A 116 0.69 5.12 -2.62
C ASN A 116 1.14 3.91 -1.78
N MET A 117 0.23 3.23 -1.07
CA MET A 117 0.57 2.05 -0.28
C MET A 117 1.16 0.90 -1.12
N ALA A 118 0.78 0.77 -2.39
CA ALA A 118 1.37 -0.24 -3.28
C ALA A 118 2.89 -0.05 -3.48
N ASN A 119 3.37 1.20 -3.43
CA ASN A 119 4.78 1.54 -3.47
C ASN A 119 5.42 1.47 -2.08
N ASP A 120 4.66 1.82 -1.03
CA ASP A 120 5.11 1.80 0.36
C ASP A 120 5.36 0.38 0.92
N VAL A 121 4.90 -0.66 0.24
CA VAL A 121 5.14 -2.07 0.62
C VAL A 121 6.64 -2.38 0.74
N SER A 122 7.50 -1.71 -0.03
CA SER A 122 8.96 -1.87 0.07
C SER A 122 9.52 -1.48 1.46
N ALA A 123 8.84 -0.59 2.19
CA ALA A 123 9.20 -0.23 3.55
C ALA A 123 9.15 -1.43 4.52
N ILE A 124 8.29 -2.41 4.27
CA ILE A 124 8.21 -3.63 5.07
C ILE A 124 9.52 -4.41 4.99
N TYR A 125 10.10 -4.52 3.79
CA TYR A 125 11.40 -5.18 3.61
C TYR A 125 12.51 -4.43 4.35
N THR A 126 12.58 -3.11 4.22
CA THR A 126 13.59 -2.28 4.90
C THR A 126 13.53 -2.46 6.42
N VAL A 127 12.34 -2.39 7.01
CA VAL A 127 12.15 -2.59 8.46
C VAL A 127 12.49 -4.03 8.87
N SER A 128 12.17 -5.02 8.03
CA SER A 128 12.45 -6.43 8.28
C SER A 128 13.94 -6.76 8.19
N SER A 129 14.65 -6.13 7.23
CA SER A 129 16.09 -6.35 7.04
C SER A 129 16.92 -5.92 8.24
N TYR A 130 16.42 -4.96 9.03
CA TYR A 130 17.07 -4.55 10.29
C TYR A 130 17.32 -5.72 11.25
N LEU A 131 16.39 -6.67 11.32
CA LEU A 131 16.52 -7.86 12.19
C LEU A 131 17.68 -8.79 11.81
N VAL A 132 18.10 -8.74 10.55
CA VAL A 132 19.21 -9.55 10.02
C VAL A 132 20.51 -8.75 10.04
N THR A 133 20.48 -7.56 9.45
CA THR A 133 21.68 -6.80 9.16
C THR A 133 22.35 -6.25 10.41
N VAL A 134 21.57 -5.78 11.40
CA VAL A 134 22.19 -5.23 12.62
C VAL A 134 22.93 -6.27 13.45
N PRO A 135 22.34 -7.44 13.80
CA PRO A 135 23.08 -8.47 14.52
C PRO A 135 24.29 -8.99 13.73
N ALA A 136 24.15 -9.21 12.41
CA ALA A 136 25.26 -9.67 11.58
C ALA A 136 26.43 -8.67 11.59
N ASN A 137 26.13 -7.38 11.42
CA ASN A 137 27.14 -6.33 11.39
C ASN A 137 27.81 -6.12 12.75
N LEU A 138 27.09 -6.26 13.86
CA LEU A 138 27.70 -6.26 15.19
C LEU A 138 28.71 -7.40 15.36
N VAL A 139 28.37 -8.60 14.90
CA VAL A 139 29.28 -9.74 14.91
C VAL A 139 30.52 -9.46 14.05
N LYS A 140 30.36 -8.88 12.84
CA LYS A 140 31.47 -8.50 11.95
C LYS A 140 32.43 -7.50 12.65
N VAL A 141 31.87 -6.48 13.31
CA VAL A 141 32.68 -5.51 14.09
C VAL A 141 33.47 -6.19 15.19
N ILE A 142 32.86 -7.12 15.96
CA ILE A 142 33.54 -7.87 17.01
C ILE A 142 34.68 -8.72 16.43
N ILE A 143 34.43 -9.39 15.29
CA ILE A 143 35.47 -10.18 14.60
C ILE A 143 36.66 -9.31 14.22
N ILE A 144 36.40 -8.12 13.61
CA ILE A 144 37.48 -7.20 13.19
C ILE A 144 38.31 -6.73 14.40
N ILE A 145 37.64 -6.31 15.47
CA ILE A 145 38.33 -5.88 16.69
C ILE A 145 39.16 -7.03 17.25
N GLY A 146 38.63 -8.27 17.30
CA GLY A 146 39.34 -9.46 17.72
C GLY A 146 40.58 -9.74 16.87
N LEU A 147 40.48 -9.62 15.54
CA LEU A 147 41.62 -9.78 14.63
C LEU A 147 42.70 -8.69 14.84
N LEU A 148 42.32 -7.45 15.08
CA LEU A 148 43.25 -6.37 15.37
C LEU A 148 43.95 -6.56 16.73
N LEU A 149 43.25 -7.05 17.76
CA LEU A 149 43.83 -7.36 19.06
C LEU A 149 44.82 -8.55 18.99
N PHE A 150 44.56 -9.51 18.11
CA PHE A 150 45.40 -10.72 18.00
C PHE A 150 46.60 -10.52 17.08
N TYR A 151 46.44 -9.85 15.93
CA TYR A 151 47.48 -9.73 14.91
C TYR A 151 48.16 -8.36 14.86
N ALA A 152 47.59 -7.29 15.48
CA ALA A 152 48.16 -5.96 15.53
C ALA A 152 48.64 -5.62 16.95
N SER A 153 49.13 -4.40 17.14
CA SER A 153 49.44 -3.88 18.46
C SER A 153 48.18 -3.39 19.20
N PRO A 154 48.14 -3.41 20.54
CA PRO A 154 47.03 -2.91 21.33
C PRO A 154 46.70 -1.43 21.03
N SER A 155 47.70 -0.60 20.69
CA SER A 155 47.49 0.81 20.31
C SER A 155 46.69 0.97 18.99
N VAL A 156 46.95 0.09 18.02
CA VAL A 156 46.20 0.04 16.75
C VAL A 156 44.75 -0.40 16.99
N ALA A 157 44.54 -1.44 17.80
CA ALA A 157 43.17 -1.89 18.15
C ALA A 157 42.40 -0.82 18.94
N LEU A 158 43.05 -0.14 19.88
CA LEU A 158 42.42 0.97 20.61
C LEU A 158 42.01 2.12 19.68
N THR A 159 42.84 2.45 18.69
CA THR A 159 42.49 3.48 17.67
C THR A 159 41.23 3.07 16.92
N ALA A 160 41.12 1.81 16.49
CA ALA A 160 39.91 1.30 15.83
C ALA A 160 38.66 1.44 16.72
N ILE A 161 38.78 1.10 18.01
CA ILE A 161 37.66 1.20 18.98
C ILE A 161 37.21 2.66 19.16
N ILE A 162 38.15 3.63 19.21
CA ILE A 162 37.84 5.06 19.33
C ILE A 162 37.15 5.60 18.07
N LEU A 163 37.50 5.08 16.89
CA LEU A 163 36.91 5.50 15.63
C LEU A 163 35.45 5.05 15.46
N ILE A 164 35.01 3.97 16.12
CA ILE A 164 33.63 3.47 16.03
C ILE A 164 32.60 4.50 16.51
N PRO A 165 32.64 5.02 17.75
CA PRO A 165 31.70 6.03 18.19
C PRO A 165 31.80 7.31 17.36
N LEU A 166 33.02 7.75 16.98
CA LEU A 166 33.20 8.92 16.13
C LEU A 166 32.47 8.76 14.79
N TYR A 167 32.54 7.59 14.17
CA TYR A 167 31.84 7.26 12.94
C TYR A 167 30.29 7.33 13.10
N MET A 168 29.77 6.87 14.24
CA MET A 168 28.34 6.73 14.48
C MET A 168 27.65 8.02 15.01
N VAL A 169 28.43 8.99 15.53
CA VAL A 169 27.93 10.24 16.15
C VAL A 169 26.88 10.96 15.29
N PRO A 170 27.09 11.25 13.99
CA PRO A 170 26.10 12.02 13.21
C PRO A 170 24.76 11.33 13.09
N SER A 171 24.74 10.01 13.01
CA SER A 171 23.52 9.20 12.85
C SER A 171 22.64 9.22 14.10
N PHE A 172 23.24 9.32 15.29
CA PHE A 172 22.48 9.31 16.55
C PHE A 172 22.10 10.72 17.03
N LEU A 173 22.98 11.71 16.88
CA LEU A 173 22.72 13.07 17.35
C LEU A 173 21.61 13.78 16.56
N ASN A 174 21.46 13.48 15.30
CA ASN A 174 20.51 14.19 14.43
C ASN A 174 19.17 13.47 14.25
N LYS A 175 18.87 12.41 15.02
CA LYS A 175 17.69 11.58 14.84
C LYS A 175 16.37 12.37 14.93
N SER A 176 16.18 13.16 15.98
CA SER A 176 14.92 13.90 16.22
C SER A 176 14.70 14.99 15.16
N GLU A 177 15.76 15.66 14.73
CA GLU A 177 15.67 16.67 13.68
C GLU A 177 15.40 16.02 12.32
N LEU A 178 15.99 14.88 12.03
CA LEU A 178 15.71 14.12 10.81
C LEU A 178 14.25 13.66 10.78
N GLU A 179 13.71 13.12 11.88
CA GLU A 179 12.29 12.74 11.99
C GLU A 179 11.37 13.93 11.69
N ARG A 180 11.68 15.10 12.24
CA ARG A 180 10.92 16.33 12.01
C ARG A 180 10.96 16.80 10.56
N LEU A 181 12.14 16.76 9.94
CA LEU A 181 12.32 17.18 8.53
C LEU A 181 11.65 16.20 7.57
N VAL A 182 11.71 14.88 7.83
CA VAL A 182 10.99 13.86 7.07
C VAL A 182 9.47 14.08 7.14
N ALA A 183 8.94 14.40 8.32
CA ALA A 183 7.50 14.68 8.46
C ALA A 183 7.07 15.91 7.66
N LYS A 184 7.85 17.00 7.71
CA LYS A 184 7.59 18.23 6.94
C LYS A 184 7.68 18.02 5.44
N GLU A 185 8.70 17.29 4.97
CA GLU A 185 8.85 16.96 3.54
C GLU A 185 7.64 16.19 3.03
N ARG A 186 7.13 15.22 3.82
CA ARG A 186 5.95 14.45 3.45
C ARG A 186 4.69 15.29 3.38
N GLU A 187 4.44 16.12 4.38
CA GLU A 187 3.27 17.01 4.40
C GLU A 187 3.27 17.91 3.16
N ALA A 188 4.40 18.52 2.84
CA ALA A 188 4.56 19.34 1.65
C ALA A 188 4.44 18.52 0.35
N GLY A 189 4.94 17.28 0.34
CA GLY A 189 4.83 16.35 -0.78
C GLY A 189 3.39 15.90 -1.04
N ASP A 190 2.62 15.62 0.01
CA ASP A 190 1.21 15.27 -0.11
C ASP A 190 0.40 16.44 -0.70
N LEU A 191 0.66 17.68 -0.29
CA LEU A 191 0.02 18.89 -0.84
C LEU A 191 0.40 19.11 -2.30
N TRP A 192 1.68 19.01 -2.65
CA TRP A 192 2.12 19.11 -4.03
C TRP A 192 1.47 18.05 -4.92
N PHE A 193 1.40 16.81 -4.45
CA PHE A 193 0.76 15.72 -5.20
C PHE A 193 -0.74 15.95 -5.41
N GLN A 194 -1.44 16.52 -4.42
CA GLN A 194 -2.84 16.91 -4.55
C GLN A 194 -3.05 17.96 -5.65
N GLU A 195 -2.22 18.99 -5.72
CA GLU A 195 -2.30 20.00 -6.78
C GLU A 195 -2.02 19.40 -8.17
N PHE A 196 -1.08 18.44 -8.25
CA PHE A 196 -0.81 17.71 -9.48
C PHE A 196 -2.02 16.85 -9.92
N ASP A 197 -2.66 16.17 -8.99
CA ASP A 197 -3.85 15.34 -9.25
C ASP A 197 -5.04 16.21 -9.75
N VAL A 198 -5.21 17.40 -9.18
CA VAL A 198 -6.22 18.37 -9.65
C VAL A 198 -5.97 18.77 -11.11
N ILE A 199 -4.70 19.01 -11.50
CA ILE A 199 -4.35 19.33 -12.89
C ILE A 199 -4.62 18.13 -13.81
N LEU A 200 -4.22 16.92 -13.41
CA LEU A 200 -4.43 15.71 -14.21
C LEU A 200 -5.92 15.44 -14.48
N ASN A 201 -6.72 15.45 -13.43
CA ASN A 201 -8.15 15.12 -13.53
C ASN A 201 -8.98 16.29 -14.07
N GLY A 202 -8.53 17.53 -13.86
CA GLY A 202 -9.21 18.76 -14.27
C GLY A 202 -8.78 19.29 -15.63
N LYS A 203 -7.85 18.65 -16.37
CA LYS A 203 -7.24 19.21 -17.59
C LYS A 203 -8.24 19.83 -18.57
N VAL A 204 -9.33 19.12 -18.88
CA VAL A 204 -10.35 19.61 -19.83
C VAL A 204 -11.06 20.85 -19.28
N SER A 205 -11.51 20.81 -18.03
CA SER A 205 -12.16 21.96 -17.37
C SER A 205 -11.24 23.16 -17.24
N ILE A 206 -9.98 22.94 -16.86
CA ILE A 206 -8.96 23.99 -16.73
C ILE A 206 -8.78 24.71 -18.06
N THR A 207 -8.65 23.96 -19.16
CA THR A 207 -8.46 24.53 -20.50
C THR A 207 -9.70 25.24 -21.01
N LEU A 208 -10.88 24.64 -20.84
CA LEU A 208 -12.14 25.26 -21.31
C LEU A 208 -12.49 26.53 -20.51
N ASN A 209 -12.15 26.60 -19.24
CA ASN A 209 -12.36 27.78 -18.39
C ASN A 209 -11.21 28.80 -18.44
N LYS A 210 -10.12 28.50 -19.18
CA LYS A 210 -8.94 29.38 -19.37
C LYS A 210 -8.28 29.78 -18.04
N VAL A 211 -8.17 28.83 -17.10
CA VAL A 211 -7.60 29.06 -15.76
C VAL A 211 -6.21 28.43 -15.58
N GLU A 212 -5.50 28.13 -16.69
CA GLU A 212 -4.20 27.47 -16.68
C GLU A 212 -3.18 28.21 -15.81
N ASN A 213 -3.08 29.53 -15.94
CA ASN A 213 -2.13 30.34 -15.19
C ASN A 213 -2.38 30.29 -13.67
N TYR A 214 -3.65 30.29 -13.26
CA TYR A 214 -4.01 30.16 -11.85
C TYR A 214 -3.59 28.80 -11.29
N MET A 215 -3.90 27.73 -12.00
CA MET A 215 -3.54 26.36 -11.59
C MET A 215 -2.03 26.16 -11.61
N GLN A 216 -1.32 26.73 -12.59
CA GLN A 216 0.15 26.69 -12.65
C GLN A 216 0.78 27.39 -11.44
N ASN A 217 0.25 28.53 -11.01
CA ASN A 217 0.77 29.26 -9.86
C ASN A 217 0.58 28.45 -8.56
N ARG A 218 -0.59 27.88 -8.35
CA ARG A 218 -0.85 27.00 -7.19
C ARG A 218 0.11 25.81 -7.15
N TYR A 219 0.26 25.13 -8.28
CA TYR A 219 1.20 24.00 -8.42
C TYR A 219 2.64 24.43 -8.10
N ASN A 220 3.10 25.58 -8.64
CA ASN A 220 4.44 26.08 -8.42
C ASN A 220 4.70 26.45 -6.94
N GLU A 221 3.71 27.02 -6.23
CA GLU A 221 3.81 27.32 -4.80
C GLU A 221 3.94 26.03 -3.98
N ALA A 222 3.09 25.03 -4.24
CA ALA A 222 3.16 23.73 -3.58
C ALA A 222 4.49 23.02 -3.87
N LEU A 223 4.94 23.01 -5.14
CA LEU A 223 6.22 22.45 -5.55
C LEU A 223 7.39 23.12 -4.84
N LYS A 224 7.40 24.47 -4.77
CA LYS A 224 8.44 25.22 -4.07
C LYS A 224 8.51 24.84 -2.60
N SER A 225 7.37 24.78 -1.91
CA SER A 225 7.30 24.36 -0.51
C SER A 225 7.87 22.96 -0.30
N TYR A 226 7.50 22.01 -1.17
CA TYR A 226 8.04 20.65 -1.16
C TYR A 226 9.55 20.61 -1.38
N LEU A 227 10.07 21.34 -2.38
CA LEU A 227 11.50 21.37 -2.69
C LEU A 227 12.31 22.01 -1.55
N ASP A 228 11.79 23.05 -0.90
CA ASP A 228 12.45 23.69 0.25
C ASP A 228 12.52 22.74 1.46
N ALA A 229 11.44 22.01 1.74
CA ALA A 229 11.40 21.00 2.80
C ALA A 229 12.37 19.85 2.49
N ARG A 230 12.38 19.36 1.25
CA ARG A 230 13.24 18.27 0.77
C ARG A 230 14.72 18.66 0.80
N ASN A 231 15.07 19.89 0.38
CA ASN A 231 16.44 20.36 0.41
C ASN A 231 17.01 20.42 1.84
N ARG A 232 16.21 20.85 2.82
CA ARG A 232 16.62 20.86 4.23
C ARG A 232 16.84 19.44 4.77
N GLN A 233 15.97 18.50 4.43
CA GLN A 233 16.12 17.09 4.78
C GLN A 233 17.37 16.48 4.14
N HIS A 234 17.59 16.72 2.83
CA HIS A 234 18.76 16.22 2.10
C HIS A 234 20.07 16.77 2.67
N PHE A 235 20.11 18.04 3.04
CA PHE A 235 21.31 18.62 3.65
C PHE A 235 21.70 17.88 4.94
N LEU A 236 20.74 17.57 5.81
CA LEU A 236 21.01 16.82 7.02
C LEU A 236 21.43 15.36 6.73
N LEU A 237 20.79 14.73 5.74
CA LEU A 237 21.17 13.39 5.30
C LEU A 237 22.60 13.35 4.75
N LEU A 238 23.03 14.37 4.00
CA LEU A 238 24.41 14.48 3.50
C LEU A 238 25.41 14.57 4.65
N ILE A 239 25.14 15.34 5.70
CA ILE A 239 26.02 15.39 6.89
C ILE A 239 26.15 14.00 7.51
N VAL A 240 25.05 13.25 7.62
CA VAL A 240 25.04 11.88 8.17
C VAL A 240 25.82 10.90 7.29
N GLN A 241 25.92 11.15 5.98
CA GLN A 241 26.62 10.26 5.03
C GLN A 241 28.09 10.68 4.82
N GLU A 242 28.39 11.97 4.70
CA GLU A 242 29.73 12.46 4.35
C GLU A 242 30.69 12.48 5.55
N PHE A 243 30.20 12.76 6.75
CA PHE A 243 31.07 12.74 7.93
C PHE A 243 31.68 11.35 8.21
N PRO A 244 30.92 10.25 8.14
CA PRO A 244 31.50 8.90 8.18
C PRO A 244 32.56 8.65 7.10
N LEU A 245 32.37 9.16 5.88
CA LEU A 245 33.34 9.01 4.80
C LEU A 245 34.67 9.70 5.14
N PHE A 246 34.63 10.87 5.77
CA PHE A 246 35.81 11.53 6.29
C PHE A 246 36.55 10.64 7.30
N VAL A 247 35.83 10.02 8.26
CA VAL A 247 36.43 9.09 9.24
C VAL A 247 37.05 7.88 8.55
N THR A 248 36.40 7.32 7.53
CA THR A 248 36.90 6.20 6.73
C THR A 248 38.22 6.54 6.03
N THR A 249 38.35 7.75 5.52
CA THR A 249 39.58 8.22 4.85
C THR A 249 40.71 8.50 5.86
N LEU A 250 40.37 9.00 7.03
CA LEU A 250 41.33 9.33 8.08
C LEU A 250 41.91 8.07 8.76
N ALA A 251 41.10 7.03 8.90
CA ALA A 251 41.46 5.83 9.68
C ALA A 251 42.73 5.11 9.17
N PRO A 252 42.89 4.79 7.88
CA PRO A 252 44.13 4.17 7.38
C PRO A 252 45.39 5.02 7.65
N LEU A 253 45.27 6.35 7.58
CA LEU A 253 46.37 7.28 7.86
C LEU A 253 46.77 7.25 9.33
N LEU A 254 45.80 7.22 10.25
CA LEU A 254 46.06 7.07 11.68
C LEU A 254 46.72 5.70 12.00
N ILE A 255 46.21 4.63 11.38
CA ILE A 255 46.82 3.29 11.54
C ILE A 255 48.25 3.27 10.98
N LEU A 256 48.49 3.92 9.83
CA LEU A 256 49.84 4.01 9.26
C LEU A 256 50.80 4.74 10.20
N ILE A 257 50.39 5.85 10.81
CA ILE A 257 51.24 6.64 11.74
C ILE A 257 51.47 5.86 13.05
N ILE A 258 50.39 5.38 13.67
CA ILE A 258 50.49 4.70 14.98
C ILE A 258 51.17 3.34 14.83
N GLY A 259 50.74 2.53 13.84
CA GLY A 259 51.34 1.21 13.58
C GLY A 259 52.77 1.33 13.03
N GLY A 260 53.06 2.34 12.20
CA GLY A 260 54.41 2.62 11.74
C GLY A 260 55.39 2.90 12.89
N ASN A 261 54.97 3.67 13.89
CA ASN A 261 55.77 3.82 15.14
C ASN A 261 55.99 2.50 15.85
N GLN A 262 54.98 1.57 15.88
CA GLN A 262 55.16 0.25 16.49
C GLN A 262 56.12 -0.63 15.67
N VAL A 263 56.17 -0.48 14.36
CA VAL A 263 57.16 -1.17 13.50
C VAL A 263 58.58 -0.65 13.78
N VAL A 264 58.76 0.67 13.90
CA VAL A 264 60.08 1.24 14.27
C VAL A 264 60.53 0.76 15.64
N LEU A 265 59.60 0.57 16.60
CA LEU A 265 59.87 0.03 17.94
C LEU A 265 60.02 -1.49 17.95
N GLN A 266 59.97 -2.15 16.80
CA GLN A 266 60.01 -3.63 16.65
C GLN A 266 58.90 -4.39 17.39
N ASN A 267 57.83 -3.74 17.76
CA ASN A 267 56.65 -4.35 18.39
C ASN A 267 55.65 -4.91 17.36
N MET A 268 55.88 -4.67 16.08
CA MET A 268 54.97 -5.03 14.98
C MET A 268 55.76 -5.23 13.69
N THR A 269 55.34 -6.20 12.85
CA THR A 269 55.96 -6.42 11.54
C THR A 269 55.34 -5.51 10.48
N ILE A 270 55.99 -5.37 9.31
CA ILE A 270 55.43 -4.63 8.15
C ILE A 270 54.16 -5.34 7.64
N GLY A 271 54.16 -6.68 7.64
CA GLY A 271 52.95 -7.44 7.23
C GLY A 271 51.77 -7.21 8.16
N GLN A 272 52.01 -7.17 9.47
CA GLN A 272 50.97 -6.82 10.45
C GLN A 272 50.44 -5.38 10.26
N LEU A 273 51.31 -4.45 9.90
CA LEU A 273 50.90 -3.07 9.57
C LEU A 273 49.99 -3.04 8.34
N LEU A 274 50.40 -3.68 7.24
CA LEU A 274 49.61 -3.75 6.01
C LEU A 274 48.29 -4.47 6.22
N PHE A 275 48.29 -5.58 6.96
CA PHE A 275 47.09 -6.28 7.40
C PHE A 275 46.13 -5.34 8.15
N SER A 276 46.65 -4.60 9.13
CA SER A 276 45.85 -3.67 9.94
C SER A 276 45.20 -2.56 9.13
N ILE A 277 45.92 -2.01 8.14
CA ILE A 277 45.38 -0.99 7.21
C ILE A 277 44.24 -1.57 6.36
N GLN A 278 44.37 -2.82 5.90
CA GLN A 278 43.32 -3.46 5.13
C GLN A 278 42.12 -3.82 6.00
N ILE A 279 42.34 -4.37 7.19
CA ILE A 279 41.25 -4.78 8.10
C ILE A 279 40.46 -3.59 8.61
N ILE A 280 41.08 -2.42 8.88
CA ILE A 280 40.36 -1.23 9.32
C ILE A 280 39.38 -0.72 8.25
N ALA A 281 39.72 -0.89 6.97
CA ALA A 281 38.81 -0.52 5.87
C ALA A 281 37.52 -1.37 5.90
N TYR A 282 37.63 -2.66 6.26
CA TYR A 282 36.46 -3.56 6.41
C TYR A 282 35.61 -3.22 7.64
N LEU A 283 36.12 -2.50 8.63
CA LEU A 283 35.36 -2.10 9.84
C LEU A 283 34.22 -1.14 9.49
N PHE A 284 34.44 -0.26 8.52
CA PHE A 284 33.48 0.80 8.22
C PHE A 284 32.27 0.34 7.41
N ASN A 285 32.38 -0.76 6.64
CA ASN A 285 31.24 -1.30 5.88
C ASN A 285 30.08 -1.72 6.79
N PRO A 286 30.25 -2.56 7.81
CA PRO A 286 29.20 -2.89 8.78
C PRO A 286 28.61 -1.68 9.50
N LEU A 287 29.45 -0.71 9.87
CA LEU A 287 29.02 0.51 10.53
C LEU A 287 28.17 1.40 9.59
N SER A 288 28.60 1.51 8.33
CA SER A 288 27.85 2.22 7.28
C SER A 288 26.47 1.62 7.06
N GLU A 289 26.38 0.29 6.95
CA GLU A 289 25.11 -0.40 6.77
C GLU A 289 24.17 -0.21 7.96
N ILE A 290 24.68 -0.24 9.20
CA ILE A 290 23.88 0.05 10.41
C ILE A 290 23.37 1.49 10.37
N SER A 291 24.24 2.45 10.04
CA SER A 291 23.90 3.88 9.97
C SER A 291 22.86 4.17 8.88
N GLN A 292 23.05 3.64 7.67
CA GLN A 292 22.12 3.79 6.54
C GLN A 292 20.77 3.16 6.84
N LEU A 293 20.74 1.95 7.38
CA LEU A 293 19.49 1.29 7.78
C LEU A 293 18.76 2.08 8.86
N HIS A 294 19.45 2.67 9.81
CA HIS A 294 18.84 3.51 10.82
C HIS A 294 18.14 4.73 10.19
N ALA A 295 18.81 5.43 9.29
CA ALA A 295 18.24 6.55 8.56
C ALA A 295 17.05 6.12 7.67
N GLN A 296 17.17 4.99 6.97
CA GLN A 296 16.09 4.43 6.14
C GLN A 296 14.86 4.04 6.97
N ILE A 297 15.04 3.45 8.16
CA ILE A 297 13.92 3.13 9.04
C ILE A 297 13.18 4.41 9.46
N ILE A 298 13.91 5.45 9.86
CA ILE A 298 13.30 6.73 10.22
C ILE A 298 12.47 7.28 9.05
N SER A 299 13.03 7.29 7.85
CA SER A 299 12.35 7.82 6.66
C SER A 299 11.17 6.97 6.20
N GLN A 300 11.24 5.64 6.34
CA GLN A 300 10.22 4.72 5.85
C GLN A 300 9.21 4.26 6.90
N LYS A 301 9.44 4.54 8.18
CA LYS A 301 8.52 4.18 9.27
C LYS A 301 7.08 4.63 9.03
N PRO A 302 6.80 5.86 8.60
CA PRO A 302 5.42 6.28 8.32
C PRO A 302 4.78 5.55 7.14
N SER A 303 5.54 5.14 6.13
CA SER A 303 5.07 4.27 5.04
C SER A 303 4.73 2.87 5.55
N PHE A 304 5.63 2.32 6.37
CA PHE A 304 5.42 1.05 7.05
C PHE A 304 4.16 1.09 7.92
N ASP A 305 4.01 2.10 8.77
CA ASP A 305 2.86 2.25 9.68
C ASP A 305 1.55 2.34 8.89
N ARG A 306 1.49 3.11 7.80
CA ARG A 306 0.31 3.18 6.92
C ARG A 306 -0.11 1.81 6.38
N VAL A 307 0.84 1.06 5.81
CA VAL A 307 0.55 -0.26 5.24
C VAL A 307 0.13 -1.24 6.33
N ALA A 308 0.83 -1.23 7.47
CA ALA A 308 0.54 -2.11 8.59
C ALA A 308 -0.82 -1.82 9.23
N ASP A 309 -1.18 -0.55 9.41
CA ASP A 309 -2.48 -0.13 9.96
C ASP A 309 -3.62 -0.52 8.99
N PHE A 310 -3.41 -0.36 7.69
CA PHE A 310 -4.39 -0.80 6.69
C PHE A 310 -4.57 -2.32 6.68
N LEU A 311 -3.49 -3.10 6.75
CA LEU A 311 -3.55 -4.56 6.84
C LEU A 311 -4.22 -5.06 8.13
N ALA A 312 -4.16 -4.29 9.21
CA ALA A 312 -4.80 -4.60 10.49
C ALA A 312 -6.29 -4.23 10.56
N MET A 313 -6.85 -3.53 9.55
CA MET A 313 -8.26 -3.17 9.53
C MET A 313 -9.15 -4.42 9.59
N PRO A 314 -10.36 -4.31 10.17
CA PRO A 314 -11.29 -5.43 10.21
C PRO A 314 -11.73 -5.83 8.81
N ASP A 315 -11.79 -7.13 8.57
CA ASP A 315 -12.37 -7.68 7.35
C ASP A 315 -13.89 -7.55 7.40
N GLN A 316 -14.48 -7.49 6.21
CA GLN A 316 -15.91 -7.60 6.08
C GLN A 316 -16.36 -8.95 6.59
N GLN A 317 -17.33 -8.96 7.51
CA GLN A 317 -17.94 -10.21 7.96
C GLN A 317 -18.49 -10.95 6.74
N LYS A 318 -18.02 -12.17 6.50
CA LYS A 318 -18.61 -13.06 5.51
C LYS A 318 -20.01 -13.41 6.02
N ASN A 319 -21.01 -12.74 5.49
CA ASN A 319 -22.38 -13.14 5.76
C ASN A 319 -22.63 -14.48 5.06
N THR A 320 -22.96 -15.50 5.82
CA THR A 320 -23.57 -16.73 5.30
C THR A 320 -24.86 -16.34 4.59
N GLU A 321 -25.03 -16.79 3.34
CA GLU A 321 -26.26 -16.61 2.59
C GLU A 321 -27.42 -17.22 3.39
N THR A 322 -28.19 -16.38 4.08
CA THR A 322 -29.47 -16.79 4.64
C THR A 322 -30.49 -16.66 3.54
N VAL A 323 -31.11 -17.80 3.16
CA VAL A 323 -32.19 -17.88 2.14
C VAL A 323 -33.52 -17.33 2.67
N ALA A 324 -33.53 -16.56 3.73
CA ALA A 324 -34.73 -15.92 4.27
C ALA A 324 -35.21 -14.80 3.32
N PRO A 325 -36.55 -14.59 3.20
CA PRO A 325 -37.06 -13.45 2.43
C PRO A 325 -36.52 -12.16 3.01
N PRO A 326 -36.08 -11.21 2.15
CA PRO A 326 -35.45 -9.99 2.60
C PRO A 326 -36.43 -9.17 3.44
N LYS A 327 -35.93 -8.63 4.57
CA LYS A 327 -36.70 -7.79 5.47
C LYS A 327 -35.90 -6.53 5.79
N ILE A 328 -36.52 -5.36 5.59
CA ILE A 328 -35.96 -4.07 5.92
C ILE A 328 -36.97 -3.34 6.80
N GLU A 329 -36.58 -2.97 8.01
CA GLU A 329 -37.41 -2.26 8.98
C GLU A 329 -36.64 -1.04 9.48
N ALA A 330 -37.26 0.13 9.39
CA ALA A 330 -36.78 1.37 9.95
C ALA A 330 -37.94 2.07 10.68
N HIS A 331 -37.84 2.22 11.97
CA HIS A 331 -38.87 2.86 12.80
C HIS A 331 -38.26 3.95 13.66
N ASN A 332 -38.87 5.11 13.64
CA ASN A 332 -38.53 6.29 14.46
C ASN A 332 -37.01 6.61 14.48
N ILE A 333 -36.44 6.73 13.29
CA ILE A 333 -35.02 7.04 13.08
C ILE A 333 -34.85 8.28 12.20
N ASP A 334 -33.75 9.00 12.44
CA ASP A 334 -33.30 10.06 11.53
C ASP A 334 -32.12 9.54 10.70
N LEU A 335 -32.18 9.71 9.38
CA LEU A 335 -31.01 9.56 8.53
C LEU A 335 -30.17 10.84 8.60
N MET A 336 -28.87 10.67 8.81
CA MET A 336 -27.93 11.75 9.04
C MET A 336 -26.98 11.93 7.84
N ARG A 337 -26.68 13.17 7.50
CA ARG A 337 -25.57 13.51 6.58
C ARG A 337 -24.25 13.60 7.35
N SER A 338 -24.33 14.09 8.58
CA SER A 338 -23.24 14.19 9.54
C SER A 338 -23.80 14.05 10.96
N GLU A 339 -22.96 13.99 11.98
CA GLU A 339 -23.42 13.91 13.39
C GLU A 339 -24.37 15.03 13.79
N SER A 340 -24.33 16.18 13.11
CA SER A 340 -25.16 17.38 13.42
C SER A 340 -26.25 17.67 12.42
N GLU A 341 -26.25 17.07 11.23
CA GLU A 341 -27.18 17.40 10.14
C GLU A 341 -28.06 16.21 9.78
N SER A 342 -29.37 16.32 10.07
CA SER A 342 -30.37 15.34 9.65
C SER A 342 -30.80 15.57 8.21
N LEU A 343 -30.92 14.47 7.44
CA LEU A 343 -31.47 14.45 6.08
C LEU A 343 -32.99 14.38 6.11
N PHE A 344 -33.52 13.35 6.75
CA PHE A 344 -34.95 13.16 6.92
C PHE A 344 -35.25 12.15 8.04
N HIS A 345 -36.47 12.23 8.56
CA HIS A 345 -37.01 11.34 9.57
C HIS A 345 -37.82 10.22 8.93
N VAL A 346 -37.67 9.00 9.47
CA VAL A 346 -38.44 7.82 9.11
C VAL A 346 -39.31 7.41 10.28
N ASN A 347 -40.61 7.63 10.19
CA ASN A 347 -41.56 7.15 11.18
C ASN A 347 -41.71 5.63 11.13
N ASP A 348 -42.06 5.12 9.95
CA ASP A 348 -42.19 3.71 9.65
C ASP A 348 -41.87 3.41 8.18
N PHE A 349 -40.89 2.58 7.98
CA PHE A 349 -40.55 2.03 6.68
C PHE A 349 -40.33 0.52 6.82
N THR A 350 -41.33 -0.24 6.43
CA THR A 350 -41.28 -1.70 6.53
C THR A 350 -41.57 -2.34 5.19
N VAL A 351 -40.55 -3.05 4.69
CA VAL A 351 -40.66 -3.82 3.44
C VAL A 351 -40.11 -5.23 3.66
N HIS A 352 -40.82 -6.24 3.16
CA HIS A 352 -40.43 -7.63 3.33
C HIS A 352 -40.98 -8.51 2.19
N GLY A 353 -40.32 -9.64 1.98
CA GLY A 353 -40.77 -10.62 1.01
C GLY A 353 -40.37 -10.27 -0.42
N LYS A 354 -41.34 -10.18 -1.30
CA LYS A 354 -41.23 -9.94 -2.73
C LYS A 354 -42.05 -8.70 -3.09
N GLY A 355 -41.74 -8.07 -4.21
CA GLY A 355 -42.48 -6.92 -4.69
C GLY A 355 -41.60 -5.77 -5.16
N LEU A 356 -42.19 -4.72 -5.70
CA LEU A 356 -41.53 -3.51 -6.14
C LEU A 356 -41.96 -2.33 -5.24
N VAL A 357 -41.00 -1.70 -4.63
CA VAL A 357 -41.17 -0.52 -3.76
C VAL A 357 -40.50 0.67 -4.42
N LEU A 358 -41.26 1.72 -4.64
CA LEU A 358 -40.81 2.96 -5.24
C LEU A 358 -40.57 4.01 -4.17
N ILE A 359 -39.46 4.76 -4.29
CA ILE A 359 -39.13 5.86 -3.38
C ILE A 359 -38.97 7.15 -4.19
N HIS A 360 -39.85 8.08 -3.90
CA HIS A 360 -39.83 9.44 -4.47
C HIS A 360 -39.26 10.47 -3.48
N GLY A 361 -38.90 11.63 -3.99
CA GLY A 361 -38.50 12.79 -3.20
C GLY A 361 -37.63 13.73 -4.00
N GLU A 362 -37.47 14.96 -3.54
CA GLU A 362 -36.62 15.97 -4.16
C GLU A 362 -35.16 15.57 -4.28
N ASN A 363 -34.42 16.19 -5.21
CA ASN A 363 -33.00 15.95 -5.33
C ASN A 363 -32.25 16.42 -4.06
N GLY A 364 -31.34 15.59 -3.57
CA GLY A 364 -30.56 15.90 -2.36
C GLY A 364 -31.24 15.57 -1.03
N CYS A 365 -32.52 15.10 -1.02
CA CYS A 365 -33.24 14.77 0.23
C CYS A 365 -32.72 13.52 0.95
N GLY A 366 -31.79 12.73 0.35
CA GLY A 366 -31.16 11.59 1.01
C GLY A 366 -31.60 10.19 0.56
N LYS A 367 -32.31 10.05 -0.57
CA LYS A 367 -32.75 8.76 -1.13
C LYS A 367 -31.60 7.76 -1.30
N SER A 368 -30.55 8.18 -1.99
CA SER A 368 -29.34 7.35 -2.20
C SER A 368 -28.61 7.06 -0.89
N SER A 369 -28.69 7.95 0.11
CA SER A 369 -28.14 7.69 1.46
C SER A 369 -28.87 6.54 2.15
N LEU A 370 -30.19 6.44 2.00
CA LEU A 370 -30.95 5.29 2.50
C LEU A 370 -30.47 3.98 1.83
N PHE A 371 -30.28 3.98 0.51
CA PHE A 371 -29.76 2.81 -0.20
C PHE A 371 -28.35 2.45 0.22
N ASN A 372 -27.49 3.44 0.48
CA ASN A 372 -26.14 3.22 0.98
C ASN A 372 -26.13 2.57 2.38
N ILE A 373 -27.09 2.92 3.24
CA ILE A 373 -27.24 2.29 4.56
C ILE A 373 -27.78 0.86 4.41
N ILE A 374 -28.81 0.65 3.60
CA ILE A 374 -29.39 -0.68 3.34
C ILE A 374 -28.36 -1.64 2.72
N SER A 375 -27.54 -1.14 1.81
CA SER A 375 -26.50 -1.95 1.13
C SER A 375 -25.25 -2.18 1.98
N GLY A 376 -25.10 -1.45 3.08
CA GLY A 376 -23.91 -1.50 3.93
C GLY A 376 -22.72 -0.73 3.35
N VAL A 377 -22.93 0.17 2.39
CA VAL A 377 -21.94 1.16 1.94
C VAL A 377 -21.66 2.15 3.05
N PHE A 378 -22.71 2.67 3.70
CA PHE A 378 -22.56 3.44 4.93
C PHE A 378 -22.67 2.54 6.16
N ALA A 379 -21.90 2.86 7.19
CA ALA A 379 -22.02 2.19 8.47
C ALA A 379 -23.37 2.54 9.14
N GLN A 380 -23.94 1.57 9.85
CA GLN A 380 -25.15 1.77 10.64
C GLN A 380 -24.76 2.30 12.04
N ASP A 381 -24.12 3.45 12.10
CA ASP A 381 -23.60 4.10 13.29
C ASP A 381 -24.22 5.49 13.51
N ALA A 382 -23.88 6.13 14.61
CA ALA A 382 -24.39 7.45 14.98
C ALA A 382 -24.07 8.57 13.96
N LYS A 383 -23.12 8.35 13.06
CA LYS A 383 -22.79 9.29 11.98
C LYS A 383 -23.87 9.32 10.90
N HIS A 384 -24.51 8.17 10.65
CA HIS A 384 -25.48 8.01 9.55
C HIS A 384 -26.91 7.73 10.04
N LEU A 385 -27.08 7.24 11.26
CA LEU A 385 -28.39 6.93 11.86
C LEU A 385 -28.45 7.48 13.27
N ARG A 386 -29.52 8.25 13.56
CA ARG A 386 -29.91 8.63 14.92
C ARG A 386 -31.17 7.86 15.28
N PHE A 387 -31.12 7.11 16.38
CA PHE A 387 -32.26 6.38 16.91
C PHE A 387 -32.99 7.28 17.92
N ASN A 388 -34.27 7.58 17.67
CA ASN A 388 -35.14 8.29 18.58
C ASN A 388 -35.74 7.30 19.60
N GLU A 389 -36.65 7.74 20.46
CA GLU A 389 -37.28 6.91 21.47
C GLU A 389 -37.97 5.68 20.82
N ASN A 390 -37.58 4.46 21.23
CA ASN A 390 -37.97 3.19 20.61
C ASN A 390 -37.56 3.02 19.14
N GLY A 391 -36.63 3.84 18.65
CA GLY A 391 -36.11 3.76 17.30
C GLY A 391 -35.34 2.45 17.03
N ARG A 392 -35.58 1.85 15.87
CA ARG A 392 -34.88 0.65 15.43
C ARG A 392 -34.64 0.64 13.93
N PHE A 393 -33.51 0.09 13.54
CA PHE A 393 -33.19 -0.23 12.15
C PHE A 393 -32.75 -1.68 12.06
N ASN A 394 -33.39 -2.45 11.25
CA ASN A 394 -33.02 -3.83 10.98
C ASN A 394 -33.05 -4.08 9.48
N CYS A 395 -31.96 -4.55 8.94
CA CYS A 395 -31.85 -4.97 7.56
C CYS A 395 -31.21 -6.35 7.54
N ASP A 396 -31.84 -7.27 6.79
CA ASP A 396 -31.28 -8.62 6.64
C ASP A 396 -29.84 -8.56 6.12
N LYS A 397 -29.00 -9.42 6.68
CA LYS A 397 -27.56 -9.49 6.38
C LYS A 397 -27.25 -9.96 4.95
N SER A 398 -28.25 -10.37 4.17
CA SER A 398 -28.07 -10.67 2.75
C SER A 398 -27.87 -9.37 1.98
N LYS A 399 -26.64 -9.16 1.50
CA LYS A 399 -26.32 -7.94 0.74
C LYS A 399 -27.20 -7.84 -0.51
N PRO A 400 -27.90 -6.71 -0.69
CA PRO A 400 -28.65 -6.48 -1.92
C PRO A 400 -27.71 -6.37 -3.12
N SER A 401 -28.21 -6.73 -4.30
CA SER A 401 -27.58 -6.29 -5.54
C SER A 401 -27.91 -4.81 -5.74
N TYR A 402 -26.91 -3.97 -5.88
CA TYR A 402 -27.12 -2.52 -5.90
C TYR A 402 -26.55 -1.88 -7.17
N LEU A 403 -27.41 -1.17 -7.89
CA LEU A 403 -27.01 -0.27 -8.98
C LEU A 403 -26.49 1.02 -8.35
N PHE A 404 -25.21 1.05 -8.04
CA PHE A 404 -24.53 2.14 -7.33
C PHE A 404 -23.80 3.07 -8.30
N TYR A 405 -23.74 4.37 -7.99
CA TYR A 405 -22.95 5.35 -8.72
C TYR A 405 -21.89 6.02 -7.83
N PRO A 406 -20.66 6.22 -8.36
CA PRO A 406 -20.13 5.78 -9.66
C PRO A 406 -19.86 4.26 -9.69
N ASN A 407 -20.29 3.60 -10.76
CA ASN A 407 -19.98 2.19 -11.00
C ASN A 407 -18.70 2.05 -11.84
N PHE A 408 -18.11 0.85 -11.92
CA PHE A 408 -16.86 0.64 -12.63
C PHE A 408 -17.04 -0.25 -13.86
N ILE A 409 -16.22 0.02 -14.88
CA ILE A 409 -16.02 -0.84 -16.04
C ILE A 409 -14.52 -1.09 -16.15
N PHE A 410 -14.12 -2.33 -16.42
CA PHE A 410 -12.74 -2.73 -16.56
C PHE A 410 -12.40 -3.11 -18.01
N PRO A 411 -11.11 -3.05 -18.42
CA PRO A 411 -10.68 -3.50 -19.73
C PRO A 411 -11.03 -4.97 -19.96
N GLY A 412 -11.61 -5.28 -21.12
CA GLY A 412 -12.08 -6.61 -21.46
C GLY A 412 -13.29 -6.53 -22.37
N THR A 413 -14.01 -7.61 -22.57
CA THR A 413 -15.24 -7.64 -23.36
C THR A 413 -16.45 -7.11 -22.57
N VAL A 414 -17.50 -6.69 -23.28
CA VAL A 414 -18.79 -6.36 -22.67
C VAL A 414 -19.31 -7.53 -21.86
N ARG A 415 -19.22 -8.76 -22.40
CA ARG A 415 -19.64 -9.98 -21.70
C ARG A 415 -18.88 -10.18 -20.38
N GLU A 416 -17.57 -10.01 -20.37
CA GLU A 416 -16.75 -10.10 -19.15
C GLU A 416 -17.17 -9.08 -18.11
N ASN A 417 -17.44 -7.86 -18.53
CA ASN A 417 -17.91 -6.78 -17.66
C ASN A 417 -19.30 -7.04 -17.06
N ILE A 418 -20.17 -7.78 -17.74
CA ILE A 418 -21.50 -8.16 -17.24
C ILE A 418 -21.42 -9.38 -16.34
N VAL A 419 -20.73 -10.42 -16.78
CA VAL A 419 -20.69 -11.74 -16.11
C VAL A 419 -19.80 -11.70 -14.87
N CYS A 420 -18.66 -11.00 -14.91
CA CYS A 420 -17.71 -10.88 -13.80
C CYS A 420 -17.31 -12.26 -13.20
N GLY A 421 -17.06 -13.26 -14.06
CA GLY A 421 -16.66 -14.61 -13.64
C GLY A 421 -17.79 -15.50 -13.05
N ARG A 422 -19.03 -15.01 -13.02
CA ARG A 422 -20.17 -15.80 -12.55
C ARG A 422 -20.51 -16.90 -13.55
N LYS A 423 -20.95 -18.05 -13.03
CA LYS A 423 -21.51 -19.13 -13.88
C LYS A 423 -22.97 -18.80 -14.21
N ILE A 424 -23.22 -18.37 -15.43
CA ILE A 424 -24.57 -18.05 -15.94
C ILE A 424 -24.92 -18.93 -17.13
N SER A 425 -26.20 -19.20 -17.34
CA SER A 425 -26.67 -19.87 -18.56
C SER A 425 -26.69 -18.90 -19.75
N ASN A 426 -26.53 -19.41 -20.95
CA ASN A 426 -26.65 -18.57 -22.15
C ASN A 426 -28.07 -17.97 -22.28
N THR A 427 -29.08 -18.67 -21.82
CA THR A 427 -30.47 -18.18 -21.80
C THR A 427 -30.65 -16.97 -20.91
N GLN A 428 -30.03 -16.94 -19.72
CA GLN A 428 -30.06 -15.76 -18.83
C GLN A 428 -29.36 -14.56 -19.46
N TYR A 429 -28.23 -14.76 -20.13
CA TYR A 429 -27.55 -13.68 -20.83
C TYR A 429 -28.38 -13.14 -21.99
N GLN A 430 -28.96 -14.01 -22.84
CA GLN A 430 -29.79 -13.64 -23.98
C GLN A 430 -31.07 -12.92 -23.56
N GLU A 431 -31.68 -13.29 -22.44
CA GLU A 431 -32.83 -12.56 -21.88
C GLU A 431 -32.45 -11.11 -21.56
N LEU A 432 -31.33 -10.89 -20.86
CA LEU A 432 -30.85 -9.53 -20.53
C LEU A 432 -30.39 -8.76 -21.78
N GLU A 433 -29.78 -9.43 -22.75
CA GLU A 433 -29.39 -8.83 -24.02
C GLU A 433 -30.61 -8.29 -24.78
N THR A 434 -31.69 -9.06 -24.78
CA THR A 434 -32.96 -8.65 -25.43
C THR A 434 -33.62 -7.50 -24.68
N VAL A 435 -33.74 -7.60 -23.36
CA VAL A 435 -34.43 -6.61 -22.51
C VAL A 435 -33.67 -5.27 -22.51
N LEU A 436 -32.38 -5.30 -22.35
CA LEU A 436 -31.58 -4.07 -22.20
C LEU A 436 -30.96 -3.61 -23.51
N GLN A 437 -31.12 -4.35 -24.61
CA GLN A 437 -30.47 -4.07 -25.90
C GLN A 437 -28.98 -3.82 -25.70
N LEU A 438 -28.30 -4.82 -25.11
CA LEU A 438 -26.88 -4.73 -24.73
C LEU A 438 -25.99 -4.50 -25.96
N PRO A 439 -24.84 -3.82 -25.79
CA PRO A 439 -23.82 -3.79 -26.83
C PRO A 439 -23.33 -5.20 -27.15
N PRO A 440 -22.71 -5.42 -28.37
CA PRO A 440 -22.18 -6.72 -28.74
C PRO A 440 -21.30 -7.31 -27.64
N ALA A 441 -21.52 -8.61 -27.34
CA ALA A 441 -20.88 -9.29 -26.21
C ALA A 441 -19.35 -9.31 -26.29
N ASP A 442 -18.80 -9.35 -27.50
CA ASP A 442 -17.37 -9.38 -27.85
C ASP A 442 -16.75 -7.99 -28.01
N LYS A 443 -17.58 -6.91 -27.96
CA LYS A 443 -17.07 -5.53 -28.05
C LYS A 443 -16.05 -5.29 -26.95
N GLN A 444 -14.81 -4.94 -27.35
CA GLN A 444 -13.72 -4.64 -26.44
C GLN A 444 -13.94 -3.28 -25.75
N VAL A 445 -13.74 -3.26 -24.45
CA VAL A 445 -13.79 -2.07 -23.62
C VAL A 445 -12.37 -1.69 -23.22
N THR A 446 -11.99 -0.44 -23.41
CA THR A 446 -10.65 0.08 -23.09
C THR A 446 -10.55 0.54 -21.63
N ILE A 447 -9.32 0.84 -21.15
CA ILE A 447 -9.05 1.33 -19.77
C ILE A 447 -9.87 2.59 -19.47
N LYS A 448 -9.96 3.51 -20.44
CA LYS A 448 -10.91 4.61 -20.41
C LYS A 448 -12.06 4.21 -21.32
N PRO A 449 -13.24 3.87 -20.78
CA PRO A 449 -14.35 3.35 -21.61
C PRO A 449 -15.01 4.46 -22.43
N GLU A 450 -14.22 5.20 -23.20
CA GLU A 450 -14.66 6.26 -24.12
C GLU A 450 -15.38 5.68 -25.33
N ASN A 451 -15.17 4.38 -25.60
CA ASN A 451 -15.85 3.65 -26.67
C ASN A 451 -17.24 3.13 -26.27
N LEU A 452 -17.73 3.47 -25.09
CA LEU A 452 -19.09 3.20 -24.62
C LEU A 452 -19.82 4.51 -24.34
N SER A 453 -21.02 4.66 -24.88
CA SER A 453 -21.94 5.75 -24.51
C SER A 453 -22.40 5.62 -23.05
N LEU A 454 -22.93 6.70 -22.47
CA LEU A 454 -23.49 6.65 -21.12
C LEU A 454 -24.62 5.63 -21.01
N GLY A 455 -25.49 5.53 -22.04
CA GLY A 455 -26.53 4.52 -22.11
C GLY A 455 -26.01 3.09 -22.18
N GLU A 456 -24.96 2.83 -22.98
CA GLU A 456 -24.32 1.50 -23.02
C GLU A 456 -23.69 1.11 -21.67
N LYS A 457 -23.07 2.06 -20.97
CA LYS A 457 -22.56 1.85 -19.61
C LYS A 457 -23.69 1.50 -18.65
N GLN A 458 -24.80 2.24 -18.71
CA GLN A 458 -25.98 1.99 -17.88
C GLN A 458 -26.54 0.58 -18.09
N LYS A 459 -26.68 0.16 -19.36
CA LYS A 459 -27.14 -1.18 -19.72
C LYS A 459 -26.24 -2.29 -19.14
N ILE A 460 -24.92 -2.11 -19.18
CA ILE A 460 -23.95 -3.04 -18.59
C ILE A 460 -24.12 -3.09 -17.07
N TYR A 461 -24.29 -1.95 -16.40
CA TYR A 461 -24.47 -1.90 -14.94
C TYR A 461 -25.77 -2.59 -14.50
N LEU A 462 -26.88 -2.35 -15.20
CA LEU A 462 -28.15 -3.02 -14.96
C LEU A 462 -28.02 -4.53 -15.14
N ALA A 463 -27.46 -4.99 -16.25
CA ALA A 463 -27.26 -6.42 -16.52
C ALA A 463 -26.43 -7.09 -15.41
N ARG A 464 -25.34 -6.45 -14.97
CA ARG A 464 -24.50 -6.91 -13.87
C ARG A 464 -25.29 -7.02 -12.55
N THR A 465 -26.14 -6.04 -12.26
CA THR A 465 -26.96 -6.00 -11.04
C THR A 465 -28.00 -7.11 -11.05
N PHE A 466 -28.67 -7.37 -12.18
CA PHE A 466 -29.68 -8.43 -12.30
C PHE A 466 -29.09 -9.84 -12.22
N LEU A 467 -27.84 -10.03 -12.65
CA LEU A 467 -27.12 -11.31 -12.51
C LEU A 467 -26.65 -11.57 -11.08
N GLY A 468 -26.83 -10.65 -10.16
CA GLY A 468 -26.56 -10.87 -8.74
C GLY A 468 -27.52 -11.88 -8.13
N ASN A 469 -27.00 -12.81 -7.29
CA ASN A 469 -27.80 -13.84 -6.61
C ASN A 469 -28.58 -13.32 -5.39
N SER A 470 -28.71 -12.01 -5.21
CA SER A 470 -29.42 -11.44 -4.07
C SER A 470 -30.93 -11.58 -4.23
N SER A 471 -31.62 -11.80 -3.12
CA SER A 471 -33.09 -11.75 -3.00
C SER A 471 -33.65 -10.32 -2.97
N CYS A 472 -32.76 -9.33 -2.76
CA CYS A 472 -33.08 -7.90 -2.77
C CYS A 472 -32.25 -7.15 -3.83
N ILE A 473 -32.89 -6.26 -4.57
CA ILE A 473 -32.26 -5.43 -5.59
C ILE A 473 -32.56 -3.95 -5.29
N LEU A 474 -31.53 -3.12 -5.30
CA LEU A 474 -31.64 -1.66 -5.16
C LEU A 474 -31.28 -1.02 -6.49
N LEU A 475 -32.16 -0.17 -7.01
CA LEU A 475 -32.00 0.52 -8.29
C LEU A 475 -32.13 2.03 -8.08
N ASP A 476 -31.01 2.75 -8.18
CA ASP A 476 -30.98 4.22 -8.09
C ASP A 476 -31.00 4.79 -9.50
N GLU A 477 -32.10 5.45 -9.89
CA GLU A 477 -32.37 6.04 -11.21
C GLU A 477 -32.06 5.08 -12.38
N PRO A 478 -32.65 3.87 -12.43
CA PRO A 478 -32.28 2.84 -13.40
C PRO A 478 -32.55 3.22 -14.86
N GLY A 479 -33.54 4.10 -15.13
CA GLY A 479 -33.87 4.60 -16.45
C GLY A 479 -32.98 5.72 -16.97
N SER A 480 -32.09 6.28 -16.12
CA SER A 480 -31.22 7.38 -16.54
C SER A 480 -30.32 6.96 -17.71
N ASN A 481 -30.22 7.84 -18.72
CA ASN A 481 -29.44 7.62 -19.95
C ASN A 481 -29.90 6.43 -20.83
N LEU A 482 -31.07 5.83 -20.57
CA LEU A 482 -31.70 4.84 -21.45
C LEU A 482 -32.62 5.54 -22.47
N ASP A 483 -32.75 4.93 -23.63
CA ASP A 483 -33.82 5.29 -24.58
C ASP A 483 -35.17 4.76 -24.07
N GLU A 484 -36.26 5.42 -24.47
CA GLU A 484 -37.62 5.11 -24.02
C GLU A 484 -38.01 3.64 -24.25
N LYS A 485 -37.63 3.06 -25.38
CA LYS A 485 -37.89 1.66 -25.70
C LYS A 485 -37.20 0.71 -24.75
N THR A 486 -35.93 0.97 -24.44
CA THR A 486 -35.17 0.16 -23.48
C THR A 486 -35.73 0.32 -22.07
N GLU A 487 -36.14 1.54 -21.68
CA GLU A 487 -36.75 1.76 -20.36
C GLU A 487 -38.08 1.03 -20.21
N HIS A 488 -38.96 1.05 -21.22
CA HIS A 488 -40.21 0.25 -21.21
C HIS A 488 -39.91 -1.27 -21.09
N SER A 489 -38.92 -1.77 -21.81
CA SER A 489 -38.52 -3.18 -21.71
C SER A 489 -37.99 -3.53 -20.32
N LEU A 490 -37.24 -2.60 -19.71
CA LEU A 490 -36.77 -2.73 -18.32
C LEU A 490 -37.92 -2.83 -17.34
N ILE A 491 -38.93 -1.97 -17.46
CA ILE A 491 -40.11 -1.99 -16.58
C ILE A 491 -40.86 -3.32 -16.70
N HIS A 492 -41.09 -3.82 -17.93
CA HIS A 492 -41.66 -5.15 -18.13
C HIS A 492 -40.85 -6.26 -17.51
N TYR A 493 -39.51 -6.15 -17.53
CA TYR A 493 -38.62 -7.13 -16.87
C TYR A 493 -38.74 -7.04 -15.34
N LEU A 494 -38.84 -5.82 -14.78
CA LEU A 494 -39.03 -5.61 -13.35
C LEU A 494 -40.36 -6.20 -12.85
N LEU A 495 -41.43 -6.14 -13.64
CA LEU A 495 -42.71 -6.77 -13.33
C LEU A 495 -42.60 -8.29 -13.19
N LYS A 496 -41.82 -8.95 -14.03
CA LYS A 496 -41.55 -10.40 -13.88
C LYS A 496 -40.65 -10.69 -12.68
N LEU A 497 -39.69 -9.80 -12.41
CA LEU A 497 -38.67 -10.02 -11.39
C LEU A 497 -39.24 -9.79 -9.99
N LYS A 498 -40.20 -8.86 -9.79
CA LYS A 498 -40.85 -8.57 -8.49
C LYS A 498 -41.62 -9.76 -7.92
N GLU A 499 -42.06 -10.69 -8.77
CA GLU A 499 -42.68 -11.95 -8.33
C GLU A 499 -41.73 -12.90 -7.60
N LYS A 500 -40.42 -12.68 -7.75
CA LYS A 500 -39.37 -13.53 -7.20
C LYS A 500 -38.48 -12.84 -6.18
N LYS A 501 -38.31 -11.54 -6.30
CA LYS A 501 -37.36 -10.72 -5.51
C LYS A 501 -38.02 -9.47 -4.96
N LEU A 502 -37.44 -8.91 -3.90
CA LEU A 502 -37.76 -7.56 -3.44
C LEU A 502 -36.94 -6.57 -4.26
N ILE A 503 -37.59 -5.58 -4.85
CA ILE A 503 -36.94 -4.55 -5.66
C ILE A 503 -37.29 -3.18 -5.07
N LEU A 504 -36.30 -2.41 -4.69
CA LEU A 504 -36.46 -1.01 -4.30
C LEU A 504 -35.93 -0.13 -5.44
N VAL A 505 -36.75 0.80 -5.88
CA VAL A 505 -36.41 1.72 -6.98
C VAL A 505 -36.48 3.15 -6.48
N ILE A 506 -35.46 3.95 -6.76
CA ILE A 506 -35.51 5.40 -6.70
C ILE A 506 -35.66 5.89 -8.13
N SER A 507 -36.74 6.59 -8.43
CA SER A 507 -36.93 7.21 -9.74
C SER A 507 -37.91 8.41 -9.70
N HIS A 508 -37.73 9.31 -10.62
CA HIS A 508 -38.64 10.44 -10.86
C HIS A 508 -39.58 10.19 -12.04
N ASN A 509 -39.46 9.04 -12.71
CA ASN A 509 -40.29 8.73 -13.89
C ASN A 509 -41.60 8.05 -13.46
N ALA A 510 -42.73 8.64 -13.86
CA ALA A 510 -44.07 8.17 -13.55
C ALA A 510 -44.39 6.74 -14.03
N TYR A 511 -43.64 6.20 -14.97
CA TYR A 511 -43.83 4.81 -15.40
C TYR A 511 -43.60 3.79 -14.28
N TYR A 512 -42.75 4.12 -13.30
CA TYR A 512 -42.52 3.22 -12.16
C TYR A 512 -43.65 3.23 -11.14
N ASP A 513 -44.44 4.35 -11.06
CA ASP A 513 -45.63 4.44 -10.20
C ASP A 513 -46.68 3.39 -10.57
N ALA A 514 -46.90 3.19 -11.89
CA ALA A 514 -47.87 2.22 -12.39
C ALA A 514 -47.54 0.75 -12.07
N VAL A 515 -46.31 0.43 -11.73
CA VAL A 515 -45.84 -0.94 -11.51
C VAL A 515 -45.44 -1.24 -10.06
N ALA A 516 -45.37 -0.20 -9.21
CA ALA A 516 -45.01 -0.30 -7.81
C ALA A 516 -46.13 -0.92 -6.97
N ASP A 517 -45.78 -1.82 -6.06
CA ASP A 517 -46.70 -2.40 -5.07
C ASP A 517 -46.85 -1.50 -3.84
N LYS A 518 -45.81 -0.71 -3.54
CA LYS A 518 -45.79 0.31 -2.49
C LYS A 518 -45.00 1.52 -2.96
N THR A 519 -45.44 2.71 -2.62
CA THR A 519 -44.74 3.96 -2.91
C THR A 519 -44.50 4.73 -1.61
N TYR A 520 -43.26 5.20 -1.43
CA TYR A 520 -42.85 6.09 -0.34
C TYR A 520 -42.38 7.42 -0.90
N GLU A 521 -42.74 8.52 -0.25
CA GLU A 521 -42.30 9.86 -0.63
C GLU A 521 -41.51 10.50 0.54
N ILE A 522 -40.36 11.04 0.20
CA ILE A 522 -39.59 11.87 1.14
C ILE A 522 -39.91 13.32 0.85
N ARG A 523 -40.69 13.96 1.73
CA ARG A 523 -41.16 15.34 1.58
C ARG A 523 -41.03 16.09 2.91
N LYS A 524 -40.52 17.34 2.85
CA LYS A 524 -40.34 18.21 4.02
C LYS A 524 -39.58 17.54 5.19
N GLY A 525 -38.53 16.77 4.87
CA GLY A 525 -37.71 16.10 5.87
C GLY A 525 -38.37 14.90 6.55
N MET A 526 -39.44 14.34 6.02
CA MET A 526 -40.11 13.14 6.51
C MET A 526 -40.41 12.15 5.39
N MET A 527 -40.31 10.87 5.69
CA MET A 527 -40.67 9.77 4.81
C MET A 527 -42.09 9.28 5.09
N HIS A 528 -42.95 9.28 4.11
CA HIS A 528 -44.35 8.85 4.22
C HIS A 528 -44.67 7.77 3.17
N GLN A 529 -45.46 6.78 3.55
CA GLN A 529 -46.05 5.87 2.57
C GLN A 529 -47.19 6.59 1.85
N VAL A 530 -47.15 6.61 0.53
CA VAL A 530 -48.21 7.11 -0.33
C VAL A 530 -49.12 5.95 -0.68
N GLN A 531 -50.46 6.13 -0.55
CA GLN A 531 -51.40 5.11 -0.99
C GLN A 531 -51.28 4.96 -2.52
N SER A 532 -51.01 3.75 -3.01
CA SER A 532 -51.08 3.43 -4.42
C SER A 532 -52.54 3.60 -4.92
N HIS A 533 -52.74 4.42 -5.93
CA HIS A 533 -54.04 4.52 -6.59
C HIS A 533 -54.34 3.28 -7.44
#